data_8e3c02494b08adab19a45625ea3b94d4
#
_entry.id   8e3c02494b08adab19a45625ea3b94d4
#
_cell.length_a   1.000
_cell.length_b   1.000
_cell.length_c   1.000
_cell.angle_alpha   90.00
_cell.angle_beta   90.00
_cell.angle_gamma   90.00
#
_symmetry.space_group_name_H-M   'P 1'
#
loop_
_entity.id
_entity.type
_entity.pdbx_description
1 polymer ?
#
loop_
_entity_poly.entity_id
_entity_poly.type
_entity_poly.pdbx_seq_one_letter_code
_entity_poly.pdbx_strand_id
1 'polypeptide(L)'
;MSAERNGIPVIGLGTFGLTGEPGLNALESAVRSGYRHIDTAQSYGTEENVGRAIAASGEPRDAFFVTTKITQANLGRIEDSLYESLTIMGLAYADLVLIHWPAPDDAPPVKAYIGDLARAQDRGLTRSIGVSNFTRRLVDEAVSELGDGRLATNQVERHVFLQNHLLSDHCRDLGIAITAYMPIAG
;
A
#
# COMPACT_ATOMS: atom_id res chain seq x y z
N MET A 1 17.80 -10.62 8.06
CA MET A 1 17.24 -9.42 7.41
C MET A 1 16.46 -9.92 6.20
N SER A 2 15.18 -9.58 6.08
CA SER A 2 14.39 -9.90 4.87
C SER A 2 14.97 -9.10 3.69
N ALA A 3 14.94 -9.69 2.48
CA ALA A 3 15.29 -8.95 1.27
C ALA A 3 14.29 -7.81 1.07
N GLU A 4 14.76 -6.65 0.63
CA GLU A 4 13.95 -5.44 0.42
C GLU A 4 14.18 -4.86 -0.97
N ARG A 5 13.19 -4.16 -1.47
CA ARG A 5 13.28 -3.37 -2.69
C ARG A 5 12.61 -2.02 -2.47
N ASN A 6 13.36 -0.93 -2.64
CA ASN A 6 12.94 0.43 -2.27
C ASN A 6 12.46 0.52 -0.80
N GLY A 7 13.11 -0.21 0.13
CA GLY A 7 12.71 -0.27 1.53
C GLY A 7 11.45 -1.11 1.81
N ILE A 8 10.87 -1.77 0.79
CA ILE A 8 9.69 -2.62 0.92
C ILE A 8 10.13 -4.08 1.03
N PRO A 9 9.73 -4.83 2.09
CA PRO A 9 10.01 -6.26 2.18
C PRO A 9 9.42 -7.03 1.00
N VAL A 10 10.21 -7.93 0.40
CA VAL A 10 9.82 -8.63 -0.85
C VAL A 10 8.70 -9.65 -0.67
N ILE A 11 8.41 -10.06 0.57
CA ILE A 11 7.29 -10.95 0.90
C ILE A 11 6.38 -10.23 1.88
N GLY A 12 5.10 -10.13 1.54
CA GLY A 12 4.04 -9.56 2.37
C GLY A 12 2.80 -10.45 2.39
N LEU A 13 1.98 -10.26 3.41
CA LEU A 13 0.67 -10.90 3.56
C LEU A 13 -0.41 -9.91 3.14
N GLY A 14 -1.16 -10.22 2.08
CA GLY A 14 -2.38 -9.50 1.72
C GLY A 14 -3.55 -9.91 2.63
N THR A 15 -4.35 -8.92 3.04
CA THR A 15 -5.45 -9.14 4.00
C THR A 15 -6.83 -9.15 3.36
N PHE A 16 -6.94 -9.03 2.03
CA PHE A 16 -8.22 -9.07 1.35
C PHE A 16 -9.00 -10.34 1.71
N GLY A 17 -10.25 -10.18 2.19
CA GLY A 17 -11.11 -11.27 2.62
C GLY A 17 -10.87 -11.79 4.05
N LEU A 18 -9.82 -11.34 4.76
CA LEU A 18 -9.54 -11.74 6.15
C LEU A 18 -10.36 -10.92 7.16
N THR A 19 -11.68 -10.98 7.06
CA THR A 19 -12.62 -10.22 7.90
C THR A 19 -13.07 -11.02 9.13
N GLY A 20 -13.57 -10.31 10.16
CA GLY A 20 -14.11 -10.89 11.38
C GLY A 20 -13.06 -11.71 12.18
N GLU A 21 -13.53 -12.51 13.12
CA GLU A 21 -12.66 -13.32 13.98
C GLU A 21 -11.85 -14.40 13.22
N PRO A 22 -12.41 -15.08 12.19
CA PRO A 22 -11.57 -16.00 11.39
C PRO A 22 -10.40 -15.30 10.71
N GLY A 23 -10.61 -14.08 10.18
CA GLY A 23 -9.57 -13.27 9.57
C GLY A 23 -8.52 -12.80 10.57
N LEU A 24 -8.94 -12.39 11.78
CA LEU A 24 -8.02 -12.08 12.87
C LEU A 24 -7.14 -13.28 13.24
N ASN A 25 -7.74 -14.45 13.44
CA ASN A 25 -7.00 -15.68 13.76
C ASN A 25 -5.96 -16.02 12.69
N ALA A 26 -6.30 -15.82 11.40
CA ALA A 26 -5.37 -16.03 10.29
C ALA A 26 -4.21 -15.03 10.33
N LEU A 27 -4.48 -13.75 10.58
CA LEU A 27 -3.46 -12.69 10.72
C LEU A 27 -2.51 -12.97 11.89
N GLU A 28 -3.04 -13.30 13.07
CA GLU A 28 -2.23 -13.66 14.22
C GLU A 28 -1.35 -14.90 13.96
N SER A 29 -1.90 -15.90 13.28
CA SER A 29 -1.14 -17.11 12.89
C SER A 29 -0.01 -16.75 11.93
N ALA A 30 -0.26 -15.88 10.95
CA ALA A 30 0.76 -15.40 10.03
C ALA A 30 1.88 -14.61 10.74
N VAL A 31 1.51 -13.74 11.67
CA VAL A 31 2.47 -12.98 12.49
C VAL A 31 3.34 -13.93 13.33
N ARG A 32 2.74 -14.94 13.98
CA ARG A 32 3.47 -16.00 14.70
C ARG A 32 4.38 -16.81 13.79
N SER A 33 4.00 -16.97 12.51
CA SER A 33 4.82 -17.67 11.50
C SER A 33 5.94 -16.79 10.90
N GLY A 34 6.07 -15.55 11.34
CA GLY A 34 7.17 -14.66 10.95
C GLY A 34 6.84 -13.64 9.86
N TYR A 35 5.59 -13.53 9.40
CA TYR A 35 5.19 -12.42 8.52
C TYR A 35 5.33 -11.09 9.27
N ARG A 36 5.96 -10.12 8.62
CA ARG A 36 6.17 -8.77 9.16
C ARG A 36 5.73 -7.65 8.21
N HIS A 37 5.54 -7.94 6.92
CA HIS A 37 4.90 -7.03 5.98
C HIS A 37 3.43 -7.44 5.83
N ILE A 38 2.52 -6.54 6.21
CA ILE A 38 1.07 -6.73 6.17
C ILE A 38 0.48 -5.67 5.24
N ASP A 39 -0.24 -6.12 4.21
CA ASP A 39 -0.84 -5.28 3.18
C ASP A 39 -2.36 -5.29 3.30
N THR A 40 -2.94 -4.16 3.68
CA THR A 40 -4.37 -3.93 3.83
C THR A 40 -4.87 -2.80 2.91
N ALA A 41 -6.11 -2.39 3.06
CA ALA A 41 -6.72 -1.23 2.40
C ALA A 41 -7.99 -0.78 3.11
N GLN A 42 -8.36 0.49 2.98
CA GLN A 42 -9.61 1.06 3.51
C GLN A 42 -10.86 0.27 3.08
N SER A 43 -10.86 -0.23 1.83
CA SER A 43 -12.00 -0.95 1.27
C SER A 43 -12.10 -2.42 1.67
N TYR A 44 -11.12 -2.97 2.39
CA TYR A 44 -11.12 -4.40 2.74
C TYR A 44 -11.91 -4.71 4.01
N GLY A 45 -12.10 -3.72 4.89
CA GLY A 45 -12.71 -3.92 6.20
C GLY A 45 -11.84 -4.76 7.14
N THR A 46 -10.51 -4.74 6.94
CA THR A 46 -9.54 -5.58 7.68
C THR A 46 -8.54 -4.77 8.49
N GLU A 47 -8.58 -3.42 8.41
CA GLU A 47 -7.63 -2.55 9.11
C GLU A 47 -7.67 -2.75 10.63
N GLU A 48 -8.86 -2.90 11.23
CA GLU A 48 -8.99 -3.20 12.67
C GLU A 48 -8.31 -4.52 13.04
N ASN A 49 -8.50 -5.58 12.25
CA ASN A 49 -7.86 -6.88 12.48
C ASN A 49 -6.33 -6.79 12.37
N VAL A 50 -5.82 -5.97 11.44
CA VAL A 50 -4.37 -5.71 11.33
C VAL A 50 -3.85 -5.08 12.62
N GLY A 51 -4.49 -4.03 13.11
CA GLY A 51 -4.10 -3.38 14.37
C GLY A 51 -4.14 -4.32 15.56
N ARG A 52 -5.22 -5.11 15.69
CA ARG A 52 -5.37 -6.13 16.76
C ARG A 52 -4.28 -7.20 16.70
N ALA A 53 -3.97 -7.73 15.52
CA ALA A 53 -2.94 -8.76 15.35
C ALA A 53 -1.54 -8.23 15.69
N ILE A 54 -1.21 -6.99 15.29
CA ILE A 54 0.05 -6.34 15.65
C ILE A 54 0.13 -6.15 17.17
N ALA A 55 -0.91 -5.60 17.80
CA ALA A 55 -0.94 -5.38 19.23
C ALA A 55 -0.82 -6.70 20.04
N ALA A 56 -1.50 -7.76 19.60
CA ALA A 56 -1.46 -9.06 20.25
C ALA A 56 -0.11 -9.79 20.11
N SER A 57 0.71 -9.41 19.13
CA SER A 57 2.01 -10.05 18.87
C SER A 57 3.04 -9.81 19.97
N GLY A 58 2.92 -8.71 20.71
CA GLY A 58 3.93 -8.23 21.68
C GLY A 58 5.22 -7.70 21.05
N GLU A 59 5.31 -7.68 19.73
CA GLU A 59 6.46 -7.15 18.99
C GLU A 59 6.40 -5.61 18.89
N PRO A 60 7.54 -4.92 18.84
CA PRO A 60 7.53 -3.47 18.66
C PRO A 60 6.98 -3.08 17.28
N ARG A 61 6.36 -1.89 17.17
CA ARG A 61 5.73 -1.40 15.93
C ARG A 61 6.70 -1.39 14.73
N ASP A 62 7.95 -1.07 14.95
CA ASP A 62 8.99 -1.00 13.92
C ASP A 62 9.48 -2.38 13.43
N ALA A 63 9.05 -3.47 14.09
CA ALA A 63 9.23 -4.81 13.56
C ALA A 63 8.30 -5.10 12.36
N PHE A 64 7.27 -4.27 12.15
CA PHE A 64 6.27 -4.44 11.09
C PHE A 64 6.42 -3.39 10.00
N PHE A 65 6.20 -3.83 8.76
CA PHE A 65 5.96 -2.98 7.60
C PHE A 65 4.48 -3.05 7.24
N VAL A 66 3.74 -1.97 7.45
CA VAL A 66 2.29 -1.92 7.21
C VAL A 66 1.99 -1.08 5.98
N THR A 67 1.32 -1.69 5.01
CA THR A 67 0.79 -1.01 3.82
C THR A 67 -0.73 -0.87 3.96
N THR A 68 -1.25 0.34 3.74
CA THR A 68 -2.69 0.55 3.50
C THR A 68 -2.91 1.36 2.22
N LYS A 69 -4.17 1.47 1.77
CA LYS A 69 -4.50 2.08 0.48
C LYS A 69 -5.71 2.99 0.62
N ILE A 70 -5.59 4.17 0.01
CA ILE A 70 -6.67 5.16 -0.09
C ILE A 70 -7.65 4.72 -1.17
N THR A 71 -8.90 4.51 -0.80
CA THR A 71 -9.96 4.18 -1.78
C THR A 71 -10.30 5.37 -2.66
N GLN A 72 -10.81 5.10 -3.87
CA GLN A 72 -11.22 6.13 -4.84
C GLN A 72 -12.18 7.16 -4.23
N ALA A 73 -13.11 6.73 -3.37
CA ALA A 73 -14.06 7.62 -2.71
C ALA A 73 -13.38 8.67 -1.80
N ASN A 74 -12.15 8.44 -1.39
CA ASN A 74 -11.39 9.30 -0.48
C ASN A 74 -10.31 10.14 -1.17
N LEU A 75 -10.24 10.17 -2.51
CA LEU A 75 -9.23 10.94 -3.24
C LEU A 75 -9.29 12.46 -2.98
N GLY A 76 -10.45 13.00 -2.59
CA GLY A 76 -10.60 14.41 -2.19
C GLY A 76 -10.33 14.70 -0.70
N ARG A 77 -9.98 13.67 0.11
CA ARG A 77 -9.75 13.78 1.57
C ARG A 77 -8.68 12.80 2.07
N ILE A 78 -7.59 12.68 1.35
CA ILE A 78 -6.55 11.65 1.56
C ILE A 78 -6.01 11.71 2.99
N GLU A 79 -5.59 12.88 3.46
CA GLU A 79 -4.98 13.02 4.79
C GLU A 79 -5.96 12.63 5.91
N ASP A 80 -7.22 13.13 5.84
CA ASP A 80 -8.24 12.82 6.85
C ASP A 80 -8.58 11.33 6.85
N SER A 81 -8.77 10.73 5.66
CA SER A 81 -9.09 9.31 5.55
C SER A 81 -7.93 8.41 5.98
N LEU A 82 -6.69 8.83 5.77
CA LEU A 82 -5.53 8.12 6.30
C LEU A 82 -5.47 8.20 7.82
N TYR A 83 -5.76 9.36 8.39
CA TYR A 83 -5.82 9.50 9.85
C TYR A 83 -6.90 8.59 10.46
N GLU A 84 -8.07 8.47 9.81
CA GLU A 84 -9.12 7.51 10.19
C GLU A 84 -8.58 6.06 10.15
N SER A 85 -7.92 5.66 9.06
CA SER A 85 -7.29 4.33 8.92
C SER A 85 -6.29 4.04 10.03
N LEU A 86 -5.41 4.99 10.31
CA LEU A 86 -4.41 4.86 11.39
C LEU A 86 -5.08 4.73 12.77
N THR A 87 -6.16 5.48 13.00
CA THR A 87 -6.96 5.40 14.23
C THR A 87 -7.61 4.02 14.38
N ILE A 88 -8.21 3.49 13.32
CA ILE A 88 -8.81 2.14 13.29
C ILE A 88 -7.76 1.06 13.59
N MET A 89 -6.56 1.19 13.01
CA MET A 89 -5.46 0.26 13.26
C MET A 89 -4.76 0.47 14.61
N GLY A 90 -5.01 1.59 15.31
CA GLY A 90 -4.27 1.95 16.52
C GLY A 90 -2.78 2.24 16.27
N LEU A 91 -2.43 2.74 15.10
CA LEU A 91 -1.07 3.01 14.67
C LEU A 91 -0.81 4.51 14.54
N ALA A 92 0.41 4.95 14.85
CA ALA A 92 0.82 6.34 14.68
C ALA A 92 1.17 6.68 13.21
N TYR A 93 1.57 5.69 12.41
CA TYR A 93 1.95 5.82 11.01
C TYR A 93 1.78 4.49 10.25
N ALA A 94 1.64 4.58 8.93
CA ALA A 94 1.83 3.46 8.01
C ALA A 94 3.26 3.49 7.43
N ASP A 95 3.81 2.34 7.03
CA ASP A 95 5.12 2.32 6.35
C ASP A 95 4.97 2.67 4.88
N LEU A 96 3.85 2.30 4.27
CA LEU A 96 3.53 2.60 2.88
C LEU A 96 2.03 2.91 2.73
N VAL A 97 1.73 4.00 2.03
CA VAL A 97 0.34 4.32 1.64
C VAL A 97 0.26 4.41 0.13
N LEU A 98 -0.73 3.74 -0.44
CA LEU A 98 -0.97 3.71 -1.88
C LEU A 98 -2.29 4.42 -2.23
N ILE A 99 -2.33 5.07 -3.39
CA ILE A 99 -3.61 5.27 -4.07
C ILE A 99 -4.05 3.89 -4.59
N HIS A 100 -5.22 3.38 -4.14
CA HIS A 100 -5.66 2.01 -4.43
C HIS A 100 -5.98 1.78 -5.90
N TRP A 101 -6.70 2.73 -6.49
CA TRP A 101 -7.02 2.81 -7.91
C TRP A 101 -6.98 4.27 -8.36
N PRO A 102 -6.58 4.58 -9.58
CA PRO A 102 -6.74 5.92 -10.12
C PRO A 102 -8.22 6.31 -10.16
N ALA A 103 -8.49 7.61 -10.23
CA ALA A 103 -9.86 8.10 -10.37
C ALA A 103 -10.51 7.52 -11.64
N PRO A 104 -11.80 7.15 -11.60
CA PRO A 104 -12.52 6.70 -12.78
C PRO A 104 -12.50 7.79 -13.86
N ASP A 105 -12.29 7.39 -15.12
CA ASP A 105 -12.30 8.29 -16.27
C ASP A 105 -11.37 9.52 -16.14
N ASP A 106 -10.27 9.37 -15.34
CA ASP A 106 -9.33 10.44 -14.98
C ASP A 106 -10.00 11.67 -14.33
N ALA A 107 -11.12 11.49 -13.64
CA ALA A 107 -11.86 12.57 -12.98
C ALA A 107 -12.03 12.30 -11.47
N PRO A 108 -11.27 13.00 -10.60
CA PRO A 108 -10.29 14.06 -10.89
C PRO A 108 -8.97 13.54 -11.50
N PRO A 109 -8.22 14.37 -12.23
CA PRO A 109 -6.92 13.99 -12.78
C PRO A 109 -5.89 13.76 -11.66
N VAL A 110 -4.86 12.95 -11.94
CA VAL A 110 -3.83 12.56 -10.95
C VAL A 110 -3.26 13.74 -10.18
N LYS A 111 -2.93 14.83 -10.87
CA LYS A 111 -2.38 16.05 -10.25
C LYS A 111 -3.28 16.69 -9.19
N ALA A 112 -4.59 16.41 -9.20
CA ALA A 112 -5.54 16.99 -8.25
C ALA A 112 -5.51 16.31 -6.87
N TYR A 113 -4.93 15.09 -6.76
CA TYR A 113 -4.94 14.34 -5.51
C TYR A 113 -3.58 13.76 -5.10
N ILE A 114 -2.65 13.57 -6.04
CA ILE A 114 -1.39 12.90 -5.70
C ILE A 114 -0.50 13.74 -4.77
N GLY A 115 -0.61 15.07 -4.85
CA GLY A 115 0.07 15.99 -3.94
C GLY A 115 -0.40 15.87 -2.49
N ASP A 116 -1.67 15.49 -2.26
CA ASP A 116 -2.21 15.25 -0.91
C ASP A 116 -1.56 14.03 -0.26
N LEU A 117 -1.27 13.00 -1.06
CA LEU A 117 -0.52 11.83 -0.59
C LEU A 117 0.92 12.20 -0.17
N ALA A 118 1.57 13.07 -0.94
CA ALA A 118 2.89 13.59 -0.57
C ALA A 118 2.86 14.41 0.72
N ARG A 119 1.83 15.26 0.91
CA ARG A 119 1.64 16.01 2.17
C ARG A 119 1.43 15.08 3.37
N ALA A 120 0.69 13.98 3.21
CA ALA A 120 0.55 12.99 4.27
C ALA A 120 1.90 12.39 4.67
N GLN A 121 2.81 12.15 3.71
CA GLN A 121 4.18 11.72 3.97
C GLN A 121 4.99 12.81 4.69
N ASP A 122 4.94 14.04 4.22
CA ASP A 122 5.67 15.16 4.83
C ASP A 122 5.22 15.44 6.28
N ARG A 123 3.97 15.11 6.62
CA ARG A 123 3.41 15.17 7.98
C ARG A 123 3.72 13.94 8.84
N GLY A 124 4.41 12.93 8.30
CA GLY A 124 4.80 11.73 9.03
C GLY A 124 3.67 10.70 9.25
N LEU A 125 2.52 10.84 8.56
CA LEU A 125 1.44 9.85 8.59
C LEU A 125 1.82 8.55 7.86
N THR A 126 2.78 8.64 6.95
CA THR A 126 3.38 7.49 6.27
C THR A 126 4.87 7.71 6.02
N ARG A 127 5.65 6.62 5.99
CA ARG A 127 7.09 6.66 5.67
C ARG A 127 7.35 6.73 4.16
N SER A 128 6.52 6.01 3.40
CA SER A 128 6.64 5.91 1.94
C SER A 128 5.29 6.05 1.27
N ILE A 129 5.28 6.49 0.03
CA ILE A 129 4.07 6.62 -0.78
C ILE A 129 4.22 5.86 -2.09
N GLY A 130 3.10 5.46 -2.67
CA GLY A 130 3.05 4.79 -3.95
C GLY A 130 1.67 4.81 -4.55
N VAL A 131 1.53 4.07 -5.62
CA VAL A 131 0.26 3.94 -6.35
C VAL A 131 -0.07 2.47 -6.59
N SER A 132 -1.32 2.18 -6.94
CA SER A 132 -1.76 0.85 -7.33
C SER A 132 -2.65 0.96 -8.58
N ASN A 133 -2.46 0.02 -9.51
CA ASN A 133 -3.21 -0.06 -10.77
C ASN A 133 -3.03 1.15 -11.70
N PHE A 134 -1.91 1.85 -11.59
CA PHE A 134 -1.57 2.95 -12.49
C PHE A 134 -0.98 2.43 -13.79
N THR A 135 -1.48 2.95 -14.91
CA THR A 135 -0.87 2.76 -16.23
C THR A 135 0.43 3.55 -16.35
N ARG A 136 1.24 3.30 -17.39
CA ARG A 136 2.47 4.07 -17.64
C ARG A 136 2.20 5.57 -17.68
N ARG A 137 1.16 6.01 -18.42
CA ARG A 137 0.76 7.42 -18.49
C ARG A 137 0.48 8.02 -17.11
N LEU A 138 -0.29 7.31 -16.28
CA LEU A 138 -0.63 7.79 -14.94
C LEU A 138 0.57 7.79 -13.98
N VAL A 139 1.51 6.85 -14.15
CA VAL A 139 2.80 6.87 -13.43
C VAL A 139 3.60 8.12 -13.82
N ASP A 140 3.70 8.41 -15.14
CA ASP A 140 4.41 9.60 -15.63
C ASP A 140 3.79 10.90 -15.09
N GLU A 141 2.45 11.00 -15.08
CA GLU A 141 1.74 12.14 -14.49
C GLU A 141 2.04 12.30 -12.99
N ALA A 142 2.03 11.19 -12.23
CA ALA A 142 2.34 11.21 -10.81
C ALA A 142 3.81 11.61 -10.55
N VAL A 143 4.76 11.09 -11.31
CA VAL A 143 6.18 11.46 -11.21
C VAL A 143 6.39 12.93 -11.60
N SER A 144 5.72 13.40 -12.67
CA SER A 144 5.80 14.82 -13.07
C SER A 144 5.33 15.78 -11.97
N GLU A 145 4.32 15.39 -11.19
CA GLU A 145 3.77 16.19 -10.09
C GLU A 145 4.62 16.12 -8.81
N LEU A 146 5.11 14.93 -8.48
CA LEU A 146 5.81 14.67 -7.22
C LEU A 146 7.33 14.88 -7.29
N GLY A 147 7.91 14.78 -8.47
CA GLY A 147 9.35 14.67 -8.69
C GLY A 147 9.87 13.23 -8.60
N ASP A 148 11.07 13.04 -9.15
CA ASP A 148 11.75 11.74 -9.19
C ASP A 148 12.00 11.17 -7.78
N GLY A 149 11.85 9.85 -7.66
CA GLY A 149 12.19 9.12 -6.43
C GLY A 149 11.15 9.22 -5.30
N ARG A 150 10.04 9.95 -5.46
CA ARG A 150 8.99 10.02 -4.42
C ARG A 150 8.12 8.77 -4.37
N LEU A 151 7.83 8.15 -5.52
CA LEU A 151 7.03 6.93 -5.57
C LEU A 151 7.87 5.70 -5.29
N ALA A 152 7.58 4.98 -4.22
CA ALA A 152 8.29 3.76 -3.85
C ALA A 152 7.88 2.56 -4.73
N THR A 153 6.59 2.47 -5.09
CA THR A 153 6.05 1.33 -5.82
C THR A 153 4.81 1.67 -6.63
N ASN A 154 4.57 0.87 -7.69
CA ASN A 154 3.25 0.68 -8.29
C ASN A 154 2.81 -0.77 -8.02
N GLN A 155 1.75 -0.97 -7.24
CA GLN A 155 1.21 -2.29 -6.93
C GLN A 155 0.18 -2.69 -7.99
N VAL A 156 0.42 -3.83 -8.67
CA VAL A 156 -0.43 -4.28 -9.78
C VAL A 156 -0.65 -5.78 -9.73
N GLU A 157 -1.69 -6.26 -10.40
CA GLU A 157 -1.83 -7.70 -10.66
C GLU A 157 -0.63 -8.17 -11.49
N ARG A 158 0.11 -9.14 -10.94
CA ARG A 158 1.25 -9.71 -11.63
C ARG A 158 1.53 -11.13 -11.16
N HIS A 159 1.50 -12.07 -12.10
CA HIS A 159 1.73 -13.50 -11.88
C HIS A 159 2.25 -14.15 -13.17
N VAL A 160 2.46 -15.46 -13.16
CA VAL A 160 3.05 -16.18 -14.30
C VAL A 160 2.27 -16.03 -15.61
N PHE A 161 0.96 -15.81 -15.55
CA PHE A 161 0.09 -15.62 -16.72
C PHE A 161 -0.12 -14.15 -17.11
N LEU A 162 0.18 -13.20 -16.20
CA LEU A 162 0.07 -11.76 -16.44
C LEU A 162 1.31 -11.06 -15.94
N GLN A 163 2.29 -10.85 -16.79
CA GLN A 163 3.61 -10.37 -16.36
C GLN A 163 3.79 -8.87 -16.46
N ASN A 164 2.94 -8.14 -17.18
CA ASN A 164 2.98 -6.69 -17.29
C ASN A 164 4.37 -6.12 -17.64
N HIS A 165 5.11 -6.76 -18.56
CA HIS A 165 6.50 -6.42 -18.86
C HIS A 165 6.70 -4.92 -19.17
N LEU A 166 5.88 -4.36 -20.08
CA LEU A 166 6.01 -2.97 -20.51
C LEU A 166 5.85 -1.98 -19.34
N LEU A 167 4.94 -2.26 -18.41
CA LEU A 167 4.75 -1.43 -17.21
C LEU A 167 5.89 -1.66 -16.21
N SER A 168 6.30 -2.92 -16.03
CA SER A 168 7.37 -3.28 -15.10
C SER A 168 8.71 -2.67 -15.49
N ASP A 169 9.04 -2.67 -16.79
CA ASP A 169 10.25 -2.08 -17.33
C ASP A 169 10.22 -0.56 -17.18
N HIS A 170 9.09 0.07 -17.51
CA HIS A 170 8.89 1.50 -17.35
C HIS A 170 9.05 1.96 -15.89
N CYS A 171 8.40 1.28 -14.94
CA CYS A 171 8.55 1.60 -13.52
C CYS A 171 10.00 1.40 -13.04
N ARG A 172 10.68 0.33 -13.49
CA ARG A 172 12.08 0.09 -13.15
C ARG A 172 13.00 1.23 -13.63
N ASP A 173 12.78 1.71 -14.85
CA ASP A 173 13.58 2.80 -15.45
C ASP A 173 13.40 4.12 -14.68
N LEU A 174 12.25 4.31 -14.04
CA LEU A 174 11.95 5.43 -13.12
C LEU A 174 12.36 5.15 -11.66
N GLY A 175 12.99 4.02 -11.34
CA GLY A 175 13.36 3.64 -9.98
C GLY A 175 12.19 3.21 -9.09
N ILE A 176 10.99 2.98 -9.67
CA ILE A 176 9.77 2.57 -8.97
C ILE A 176 9.70 1.04 -8.92
N ALA A 177 9.52 0.47 -7.71
CA ALA A 177 9.34 -0.96 -7.56
C ALA A 177 7.96 -1.41 -8.11
N ILE A 178 7.87 -2.66 -8.56
CA ILE A 178 6.59 -3.33 -8.80
C ILE A 178 6.30 -4.24 -7.60
N THR A 179 5.15 -4.02 -6.96
CA THR A 179 4.59 -4.94 -5.98
C THR A 179 3.48 -5.74 -6.66
N ALA A 180 3.51 -7.06 -6.52
CA ALA A 180 2.52 -7.94 -7.13
C ALA A 180 1.39 -8.24 -6.16
N TYR A 181 0.13 -7.99 -6.55
CA TYR A 181 -1.00 -8.65 -5.90
C TYR A 181 -1.45 -9.86 -6.73
N MET A 182 -2.15 -10.81 -6.09
CA MET A 182 -2.51 -12.12 -6.69
C MET A 182 -1.31 -12.84 -7.36
N PRO A 183 -0.15 -12.94 -6.69
CA PRO A 183 1.08 -13.40 -7.35
C PRO A 183 1.06 -14.86 -7.78
N ILE A 184 0.11 -15.65 -7.30
CA ILE A 184 -0.08 -17.07 -7.63
C ILE A 184 -1.31 -17.31 -8.53
N ALA A 185 -1.89 -16.25 -9.12
CA ALA A 185 -3.08 -16.31 -9.97
C ALA A 185 -4.27 -16.93 -9.22
N GLY A 186 -4.79 -16.24 -8.22
CA GLY A 186 -5.87 -16.66 -7.34
C GLY A 186 -7.21 -16.85 -8.03
#